data_7970efdf20fac9b9cb3e6acf80b44c76
#
_entry.id   7970efdf20fac9b9cb3e6acf80b44c76
#
_cell.length_a   1.000
_cell.length_b   1.000
_cell.length_c   1.000
_cell.angle_alpha   90.00
_cell.angle_beta   90.00
_cell.angle_gamma   90.00
#
_symmetry.space_group_name_H-M   'P 1'
#
loop_
_entity.id
_entity.type
_entity.pdbx_description
1 polymer ?
#
loop_
_entity_poly.entity_id
_entity_poly.type
_entity_poly.pdbx_seq_one_letter_code
_entity_poly.pdbx_strand_id
1 'polypeptide(L)'
;RKYAAIGLALGAITTAFAAFDILMSLDPHWFSTIFGIYFFAGSFMIIMAVMALVSMMLQRKGMLTGLIKVDHYQDLGKFLFGFVVFWAYIGFSQYMLIWYGNLPEETVFYRHRLEHGWGTMSAILLIGHFIIPFIALVGRWAKRNLALFGFMCIYMLVMHWFDFYWIVAPVLHEHVAMSIYDVTGVIGLFGVYSAAFMYRLSRHALVPQRDPRLHKSLSFTNT
;
A
#
# COMPACT_ATOMS: atom_id res chain seq x y z
N ARG A 1 -23.91 -6.41 1.13
CA ARG A 1 -23.02 -7.59 1.31
C ARG A 1 -22.81 -8.36 0.01
N LYS A 2 -23.88 -8.73 -0.72
CA LYS A 2 -23.77 -9.45 -2.01
C LYS A 2 -22.87 -8.66 -3.00
N TYR A 3 -23.14 -7.35 -3.15
CA TYR A 3 -22.32 -6.50 -4.03
C TYR A 3 -20.87 -6.33 -3.55
N ALA A 4 -20.62 -6.36 -2.24
CA ALA A 4 -19.25 -6.26 -1.71
C ALA A 4 -18.40 -7.49 -2.03
N ALA A 5 -18.98 -8.69 -1.99
CA ALA A 5 -18.27 -9.93 -2.35
C ALA A 5 -17.91 -9.96 -3.85
N ILE A 6 -18.88 -9.59 -4.72
CA ILE A 6 -18.63 -9.45 -6.16
C ILE A 6 -17.61 -8.35 -6.44
N GLY A 7 -17.75 -7.20 -5.76
CA GLY A 7 -16.84 -6.06 -5.90
C GLY A 7 -15.41 -6.36 -5.48
N LEU A 8 -15.19 -7.25 -4.50
CA LEU A 8 -13.85 -7.67 -4.08
C LEU A 8 -13.15 -8.47 -5.20
N ALA A 9 -13.84 -9.45 -5.77
CA ALA A 9 -13.29 -10.26 -6.85
C ALA A 9 -13.02 -9.43 -8.12
N LEU A 10 -13.99 -8.63 -8.54
CA LEU A 10 -13.83 -7.73 -9.68
C LEU A 10 -12.76 -6.67 -9.42
N GLY A 11 -12.70 -6.13 -8.20
CA GLY A 11 -11.69 -5.14 -7.81
C GLY A 11 -10.27 -5.69 -7.89
N ALA A 12 -10.03 -6.92 -7.47
CA ALA A 12 -8.72 -7.56 -7.60
C ALA A 12 -8.30 -7.71 -9.07
N ILE A 13 -9.22 -8.21 -9.92
CA ILE A 13 -8.96 -8.39 -11.35
C ILE A 13 -8.74 -7.04 -12.04
N THR A 14 -9.62 -6.07 -11.84
CA THR A 14 -9.50 -4.75 -12.48
C THR A 14 -8.25 -4.00 -12.02
N THR A 15 -7.84 -4.15 -10.76
CA THR A 15 -6.59 -3.57 -10.24
C THR A 15 -5.37 -4.20 -10.91
N ALA A 16 -5.37 -5.51 -11.14
CA ALA A 16 -4.29 -6.19 -11.85
C ALA A 16 -4.19 -5.71 -13.31
N PHE A 17 -5.31 -5.62 -14.03
CA PHE A 17 -5.31 -5.10 -15.39
C PHE A 17 -4.91 -3.62 -15.46
N ALA A 18 -5.35 -2.80 -14.51
CA ALA A 18 -4.91 -1.40 -14.42
C ALA A 18 -3.38 -1.29 -14.22
N ALA A 19 -2.78 -2.20 -13.44
CA ALA A 19 -1.32 -2.25 -13.29
C ALA A 19 -0.62 -2.59 -14.60
N PHE A 20 -1.18 -3.50 -15.42
CA PHE A 20 -0.63 -3.83 -16.73
C PHE A 20 -0.74 -2.64 -17.69
N ASP A 21 -1.90 -1.99 -17.76
CA ASP A 21 -2.16 -0.92 -18.72
C ASP A 21 -1.44 0.39 -18.35
N ILE A 22 -1.28 0.71 -17.07
CA ILE A 22 -0.78 2.02 -16.63
C ILE A 22 0.71 1.98 -16.29
N LEU A 23 1.19 0.90 -15.66
CA LEU A 23 2.56 0.82 -15.15
C LEU A 23 3.46 -0.09 -15.98
N MET A 24 3.01 -1.32 -16.23
CA MET A 24 3.82 -2.29 -16.97
C MET A 24 4.01 -1.87 -18.43
N SER A 25 3.02 -1.23 -19.04
CA SER A 25 3.09 -0.70 -20.41
C SER A 25 4.11 0.43 -20.61
N LEU A 26 4.64 1.02 -19.53
CA LEU A 26 5.73 2.00 -19.63
C LEU A 26 7.02 1.36 -20.15
N ASP A 27 7.22 0.07 -19.90
CA ASP A 27 8.32 -0.71 -20.47
C ASP A 27 7.76 -1.71 -21.49
N PRO A 28 7.73 -1.35 -22.80
CA PRO A 28 7.06 -2.16 -23.83
C PRO A 28 7.75 -3.49 -24.11
N HIS A 29 9.00 -3.66 -23.66
CA HIS A 29 9.78 -4.87 -23.85
C HIS A 29 9.72 -5.84 -22.66
N TRP A 30 9.11 -5.41 -21.56
CA TRP A 30 9.01 -6.22 -20.35
C TRP A 30 7.57 -6.52 -19.95
N PHE A 31 7.34 -7.75 -19.53
CA PHE A 31 6.04 -8.19 -19.02
C PHE A 31 6.21 -9.22 -17.90
N SER A 32 5.27 -9.22 -16.95
CA SER A 32 5.21 -10.20 -15.88
C SER A 32 3.77 -10.35 -15.37
N THR A 33 3.25 -11.57 -15.41
CA THR A 33 1.87 -11.86 -14.96
C THR A 33 1.69 -11.64 -13.46
N ILE A 34 2.73 -11.84 -12.65
CA ILE A 34 2.70 -11.64 -11.19
C ILE A 34 2.70 -10.15 -10.80
N PHE A 35 3.05 -9.26 -11.73
CA PHE A 35 3.11 -7.82 -11.49
C PHE A 35 1.76 -7.24 -11.04
N GLY A 36 0.65 -7.74 -11.61
CA GLY A 36 -0.70 -7.34 -11.17
C GLY A 36 -0.98 -7.68 -9.71
N ILE A 37 -0.47 -8.82 -9.22
CA ILE A 37 -0.60 -9.23 -7.81
C ILE A 37 0.30 -8.37 -6.91
N TYR A 38 1.49 -8.03 -7.38
CA TYR A 38 2.41 -7.12 -6.70
C TYR A 38 1.76 -5.76 -6.45
N PHE A 39 1.17 -5.18 -7.48
CA PHE A 39 0.46 -3.91 -7.40
C PHE A 39 -0.76 -3.97 -6.47
N PHE A 40 -1.56 -5.04 -6.57
CA PHE A 40 -2.70 -5.28 -5.69
C PHE A 40 -2.26 -5.38 -4.22
N ALA A 41 -1.18 -6.12 -3.94
CA ALA A 41 -0.67 -6.29 -2.57
C ALA A 41 -0.26 -4.94 -1.95
N GLY A 42 0.48 -4.11 -2.70
CA GLY A 42 0.85 -2.77 -2.28
C GLY A 42 -0.36 -1.85 -2.07
N SER A 43 -1.30 -1.84 -3.02
CA SER A 43 -2.52 -1.03 -2.93
C SER A 43 -3.38 -1.41 -1.72
N PHE A 44 -3.55 -2.71 -1.45
CA PHE A 44 -4.32 -3.19 -0.30
C PHE A 44 -3.63 -2.86 1.03
N MET A 45 -2.31 -2.97 1.08
CA MET A 45 -1.51 -2.56 2.23
C MET A 45 -1.73 -1.09 2.56
N ILE A 46 -1.67 -0.23 1.58
CA ILE A 46 -1.80 1.22 1.75
C ILE A 46 -3.21 1.63 2.17
N ILE A 47 -4.26 1.00 1.66
CA ILE A 47 -5.61 1.31 2.11
C ILE A 47 -5.81 1.01 3.61
N MET A 48 -5.16 -0.02 4.16
CA MET A 48 -5.20 -0.31 5.59
C MET A 48 -4.54 0.81 6.41
N ALA A 49 -3.40 1.34 5.94
CA ALA A 49 -2.74 2.49 6.56
C ALA A 49 -3.61 3.75 6.50
N VAL A 50 -4.19 4.06 5.33
CA VAL A 50 -5.10 5.21 5.16
C VAL A 50 -6.33 5.10 6.08
N MET A 51 -6.96 3.94 6.13
CA MET A 51 -8.12 3.69 7.01
C MET A 51 -7.77 3.93 8.48
N ALA A 52 -6.60 3.46 8.93
CA ALA A 52 -6.13 3.70 10.30
C ALA A 52 -5.92 5.20 10.56
N LEU A 53 -5.23 5.92 9.67
CA LEU A 53 -4.95 7.35 9.81
C LEU A 53 -6.22 8.20 9.80
N VAL A 54 -7.14 7.93 8.87
CA VAL A 54 -8.44 8.63 8.81
C VAL A 54 -9.25 8.36 10.07
N SER A 55 -9.29 7.13 10.55
CA SER A 55 -9.99 6.78 11.79
C SER A 55 -9.40 7.51 13.01
N MET A 56 -8.07 7.57 13.12
CA MET A 56 -7.37 8.32 14.17
C MET A 56 -7.66 9.83 14.10
N MET A 57 -7.67 10.39 12.88
CA MET A 57 -8.01 11.79 12.66
C MET A 57 -9.45 12.12 13.08
N LEU A 58 -10.41 11.26 12.72
CA LEU A 58 -11.81 11.44 13.08
C LEU A 58 -12.03 11.30 14.60
N GLN A 59 -11.32 10.36 15.25
CA GLN A 59 -11.36 10.24 16.71
C GLN A 59 -10.79 11.47 17.42
N ARG A 60 -9.69 12.03 16.96
CA ARG A 60 -9.12 13.27 17.50
C ARG A 60 -10.08 14.45 17.39
N LYS A 61 -10.96 14.43 16.38
CA LYS A 61 -12.05 15.42 16.22
C LYS A 61 -13.32 15.08 16.99
N GLY A 62 -13.33 14.02 17.80
CA GLY A 62 -14.47 13.61 18.62
C GLY A 62 -15.57 12.84 17.88
N MET A 63 -15.43 12.60 16.56
CA MET A 63 -16.51 12.04 15.73
C MET A 63 -16.72 10.52 15.90
N LEU A 64 -15.69 9.75 16.21
CA LEU A 64 -15.74 8.27 16.36
C LEU A 64 -15.35 7.82 17.77
N THR A 65 -15.43 8.72 18.75
CA THR A 65 -15.07 8.44 20.14
C THR A 65 -15.99 7.37 20.72
N GLY A 66 -15.39 6.33 21.35
CA GLY A 66 -16.14 5.20 21.92
C GLY A 66 -16.60 4.14 20.91
N LEU A 67 -16.56 4.42 19.62
CA LEU A 67 -16.94 3.46 18.56
C LEU A 67 -15.75 2.62 18.09
N ILE A 68 -14.62 3.25 17.87
CA ILE A 68 -13.38 2.59 17.45
C ILE A 68 -12.47 2.43 18.67
N LYS A 69 -12.11 1.19 18.98
CA LYS A 69 -11.22 0.82 20.08
C LYS A 69 -9.82 0.48 19.56
N VAL A 70 -8.86 0.35 20.48
CA VAL A 70 -7.48 -0.08 20.15
C VAL A 70 -7.47 -1.44 19.45
N ASP A 71 -8.44 -2.32 19.76
CA ASP A 71 -8.55 -3.63 19.13
C ASP A 71 -8.84 -3.56 17.63
N HIS A 72 -9.61 -2.58 17.18
CA HIS A 72 -9.85 -2.35 15.75
C HIS A 72 -8.57 -1.88 15.04
N TYR A 73 -7.79 -1.02 15.66
CA TYR A 73 -6.48 -0.62 15.12
C TYR A 73 -5.49 -1.77 15.09
N GLN A 74 -5.53 -2.65 16.10
CA GLN A 74 -4.73 -3.85 16.11
C GLN A 74 -5.07 -4.76 14.92
N ASP A 75 -6.35 -4.89 14.54
CA ASP A 75 -6.75 -5.69 13.40
C ASP A 75 -6.33 -5.05 12.07
N LEU A 76 -6.51 -3.73 11.91
CA LEU A 76 -5.95 -3.03 10.75
C LEU A 76 -4.43 -3.20 10.67
N GLY A 77 -3.74 -3.15 11.81
CA GLY A 77 -2.30 -3.39 11.89
C GLY A 77 -1.90 -4.84 11.56
N LYS A 78 -2.74 -5.84 11.85
CA LYS A 78 -2.50 -7.22 11.41
C LYS A 78 -2.60 -7.34 9.88
N PHE A 79 -3.63 -6.72 9.28
CA PHE A 79 -3.76 -6.69 7.82
C PHE A 79 -2.61 -5.93 7.16
N LEU A 80 -2.27 -4.74 7.68
CA LEU A 80 -1.11 -4.00 7.20
C LEU A 80 0.16 -4.85 7.22
N PHE A 81 0.47 -5.47 8.36
CA PHE A 81 1.62 -6.36 8.50
C PHE A 81 1.56 -7.56 7.55
N GLY A 82 0.41 -8.22 7.45
CA GLY A 82 0.22 -9.36 6.55
C GLY A 82 0.47 -8.99 5.09
N PHE A 83 0.04 -7.81 4.67
CA PHE A 83 0.26 -7.33 3.30
C PHE A 83 1.66 -6.76 3.07
N VAL A 84 2.37 -6.29 4.09
CA VAL A 84 3.82 -6.01 4.00
C VAL A 84 4.59 -7.31 3.67
N VAL A 85 4.27 -8.41 4.37
CA VAL A 85 4.88 -9.72 4.11
C VAL A 85 4.48 -10.25 2.73
N PHE A 86 3.21 -10.12 2.36
CA PHE A 86 2.69 -10.59 1.09
C PHE A 86 3.30 -9.81 -0.09
N TRP A 87 3.41 -8.49 0.01
CA TRP A 87 4.08 -7.67 -0.99
C TRP A 87 5.55 -8.09 -1.19
N ALA A 88 6.28 -8.27 -0.08
CA ALA A 88 7.68 -8.72 -0.15
C ALA A 88 7.82 -10.13 -0.74
N TYR A 89 6.91 -11.05 -0.38
CA TYR A 89 6.87 -12.39 -0.95
C TYR A 89 6.66 -12.36 -2.47
N ILE A 90 5.69 -11.58 -2.95
CA ILE A 90 5.40 -11.45 -4.39
C ILE A 90 6.57 -10.79 -5.12
N GLY A 91 7.13 -9.70 -4.57
CA GLY A 91 8.30 -9.02 -5.14
C GLY A 91 9.53 -9.93 -5.22
N PHE A 92 9.80 -10.67 -4.15
CA PHE A 92 10.88 -11.65 -4.13
C PHE A 92 10.64 -12.81 -5.10
N SER A 93 9.41 -13.32 -5.16
CA SER A 93 9.05 -14.41 -6.09
C SER A 93 9.25 -13.98 -7.54
N GLN A 94 8.82 -12.75 -7.89
CA GLN A 94 9.05 -12.19 -9.22
C GLN A 94 10.54 -12.09 -9.54
N TYR A 95 11.32 -11.53 -8.63
CA TYR A 95 12.77 -11.42 -8.80
C TYR A 95 13.42 -12.79 -8.97
N MET A 96 13.09 -13.76 -8.10
CA MET A 96 13.69 -15.09 -8.12
C MET A 96 13.35 -15.86 -9.40
N LEU A 97 12.09 -15.78 -9.87
CA LEU A 97 11.68 -16.46 -11.09
C LEU A 97 12.38 -15.89 -12.32
N ILE A 98 12.49 -14.57 -12.44
CA ILE A 98 13.17 -13.89 -13.54
C ILE A 98 14.68 -14.16 -13.49
N TRP A 99 15.28 -14.08 -12.30
CA TRP A 99 16.71 -14.37 -12.11
C TRP A 99 17.04 -15.82 -12.43
N TYR A 100 16.22 -16.78 -11.96
CA TYR A 100 16.44 -18.21 -12.20
C TYR A 100 16.16 -18.59 -13.67
N GLY A 101 15.11 -18.04 -14.29
CA GLY A 101 14.77 -18.28 -15.69
C GLY A 101 15.80 -17.69 -16.65
N ASN A 102 16.45 -16.60 -16.26
CA ASN A 102 17.53 -15.91 -16.99
C ASN A 102 17.21 -15.67 -18.48
N LEU A 103 15.94 -15.34 -18.77
CA LEU A 103 15.53 -14.95 -20.11
C LEU A 103 15.96 -13.51 -20.37
N PRO A 104 16.68 -13.24 -21.48
CA PRO A 104 17.21 -11.90 -21.77
C PRO A 104 16.16 -10.81 -21.75
N GLU A 105 14.96 -11.10 -22.27
CA GLU A 105 13.84 -10.16 -22.36
C GLU A 105 13.29 -9.78 -20.98
N GLU A 106 13.32 -10.69 -20.02
CA GLU A 106 12.77 -10.45 -18.68
C GLU A 106 13.79 -9.85 -17.72
N THR A 107 15.07 -10.22 -17.84
CA THR A 107 16.14 -9.79 -16.92
C THR A 107 16.45 -8.29 -17.02
N VAL A 108 16.16 -7.65 -18.15
CA VAL A 108 16.39 -6.22 -18.41
C VAL A 108 15.74 -5.35 -17.33
N PHE A 109 14.54 -5.72 -16.86
CA PHE A 109 13.83 -4.98 -15.82
C PHE A 109 14.65 -4.81 -14.52
N TYR A 110 15.25 -5.91 -14.03
CA TYR A 110 16.08 -5.86 -12.82
C TYR A 110 17.47 -5.32 -13.09
N ARG A 111 18.01 -5.53 -14.29
CA ARG A 111 19.29 -4.99 -14.67
C ARG A 111 19.31 -3.46 -14.62
N HIS A 112 18.32 -2.80 -15.19
CA HIS A 112 18.16 -1.34 -15.08
C HIS A 112 18.07 -0.87 -13.64
N ARG A 113 17.49 -1.69 -12.74
CA ARG A 113 17.31 -1.38 -11.31
C ARG A 113 18.48 -1.78 -10.42
N LEU A 114 19.56 -2.27 -11.01
CA LEU A 114 20.83 -2.58 -10.31
C LEU A 114 21.97 -1.70 -10.77
N GLU A 115 21.90 -1.12 -11.98
CA GLU A 115 22.91 -0.27 -12.56
C GLU A 115 22.70 1.22 -12.21
N HIS A 116 23.68 2.07 -12.49
CA HIS A 116 23.61 3.54 -12.43
C HIS A 116 23.05 4.16 -11.12
N GLY A 117 23.31 3.50 -9.98
CA GLY A 117 22.85 3.96 -8.66
C GLY A 117 21.48 3.41 -8.23
N TRP A 118 20.71 2.80 -9.14
CA TRP A 118 19.42 2.19 -8.84
C TRP A 118 19.51 1.00 -7.88
N GLY A 119 20.68 0.31 -7.83
CA GLY A 119 20.92 -0.76 -6.86
C GLY A 119 20.82 -0.29 -5.41
N THR A 120 21.31 0.92 -5.12
CA THR A 120 21.13 1.53 -3.79
C THR A 120 19.65 1.81 -3.48
N MET A 121 18.89 2.29 -4.46
CA MET A 121 17.46 2.51 -4.33
C MET A 121 16.70 1.20 -4.11
N SER A 122 17.09 0.12 -4.79
CA SER A 122 16.55 -1.22 -4.59
C SER A 122 16.82 -1.73 -3.17
N ALA A 123 18.02 -1.50 -2.63
CA ALA A 123 18.36 -1.84 -1.25
C ALA A 123 17.56 -1.01 -0.23
N ILE A 124 17.40 0.30 -0.45
CA ILE A 124 16.57 1.17 0.38
C ILE A 124 15.12 0.70 0.36
N LEU A 125 14.59 0.31 -0.80
CA LEU A 125 13.24 -0.24 -0.92
C LEU A 125 13.08 -1.53 -0.11
N LEU A 126 14.00 -2.48 -0.25
CA LEU A 126 13.97 -3.73 0.50
C LEU A 126 13.99 -3.49 2.02
N ILE A 127 14.92 -2.66 2.47
CA ILE A 127 15.08 -2.37 3.91
C ILE A 127 13.91 -1.54 4.41
N GLY A 128 13.57 -0.46 3.73
CA GLY A 128 12.56 0.51 4.17
C GLY A 128 11.14 0.01 4.02
N HIS A 129 10.80 -0.64 2.92
CA HIS A 129 9.43 -1.07 2.67
C HIS A 129 9.09 -2.44 3.29
N PHE A 130 10.10 -3.28 3.54
CA PHE A 130 9.89 -4.61 4.13
C PHE A 130 10.57 -4.77 5.49
N ILE A 131 11.90 -4.71 5.60
CA ILE A 131 12.62 -5.10 6.83
C ILE A 131 12.21 -4.25 8.03
N ILE A 132 12.21 -2.93 7.88
CA ILE A 132 11.82 -2.00 8.97
C ILE A 132 10.37 -2.21 9.40
N PRO A 133 9.36 -2.20 8.51
CA PRO A 133 7.98 -2.44 8.90
C PRO A 133 7.76 -3.85 9.46
N PHE A 134 8.45 -4.85 8.95
CA PHE A 134 8.38 -6.22 9.47
C PHE A 134 8.78 -6.25 10.94
N ILE A 135 9.96 -5.73 11.28
CA ILE A 135 10.46 -5.69 12.66
C ILE A 135 9.55 -4.82 13.56
N ALA A 136 9.14 -3.65 13.05
CA ALA A 136 8.33 -2.72 13.81
C ALA A 136 6.91 -3.23 14.09
N LEU A 137 6.29 -3.93 13.12
CA LEU A 137 4.89 -4.32 13.19
C LEU A 137 4.67 -5.80 13.54
N VAL A 138 5.71 -6.63 13.71
CA VAL A 138 5.54 -8.05 14.10
C VAL A 138 4.90 -8.16 15.48
N GLY A 139 5.30 -7.31 16.41
CA GLY A 139 4.81 -7.30 17.78
C GLY A 139 3.37 -6.79 17.91
N ARG A 140 2.60 -7.37 18.85
CA ARG A 140 1.25 -6.91 19.20
C ARG A 140 1.29 -5.48 19.78
N TRP A 141 2.30 -5.17 20.59
CA TRP A 141 2.47 -3.88 21.25
C TRP A 141 2.50 -2.70 20.26
N ALA A 142 3.25 -2.83 19.17
CA ALA A 142 3.39 -1.77 18.19
C ALA A 142 2.06 -1.41 17.51
N LYS A 143 1.21 -2.40 17.24
CA LYS A 143 -0.12 -2.21 16.66
C LYS A 143 -1.14 -1.63 17.63
N ARG A 144 -0.90 -1.73 18.94
CA ARG A 144 -1.76 -1.19 20.01
C ARG A 144 -1.31 0.20 20.49
N ASN A 145 -0.06 0.56 20.28
CA ASN A 145 0.44 1.90 20.52
C ASN A 145 0.05 2.80 19.34
N LEU A 146 -0.99 3.61 19.52
CA LEU A 146 -1.55 4.43 18.44
C LEU A 146 -0.56 5.45 17.87
N ALA A 147 0.39 5.96 18.68
CA ALA A 147 1.40 6.89 18.20
C ALA A 147 2.39 6.18 17.26
N LEU A 148 2.92 5.04 17.68
CA LEU A 148 3.83 4.24 16.86
C LEU A 148 3.13 3.69 15.62
N PHE A 149 1.91 3.16 15.78
CA PHE A 149 1.15 2.63 14.65
C PHE A 149 0.79 3.73 13.63
N GLY A 150 0.39 4.92 14.10
CA GLY A 150 0.14 6.08 13.24
C GLY A 150 1.41 6.54 12.49
N PHE A 151 2.55 6.57 13.18
CA PHE A 151 3.83 6.85 12.54
C PHE A 151 4.15 5.80 11.44
N MET A 152 3.99 4.51 11.75
CA MET A 152 4.24 3.44 10.77
C MET A 152 3.28 3.51 9.58
N CYS A 153 2.02 3.92 9.77
CA CYS A 153 1.10 4.14 8.66
C CYS A 153 1.58 5.26 7.73
N ILE A 154 2.03 6.40 8.28
CA ILE A 154 2.59 7.50 7.47
C ILE A 154 3.88 7.04 6.78
N TYR A 155 4.76 6.37 7.50
CA TYR A 155 5.99 5.80 6.97
C TYR A 155 5.73 4.89 5.75
N MET A 156 4.73 3.99 5.86
CA MET A 156 4.37 3.09 4.76
C MET A 156 3.81 3.83 3.55
N LEU A 157 3.07 4.93 3.74
CA LEU A 157 2.63 5.78 2.62
C LEU A 157 3.83 6.37 1.86
N VAL A 158 4.83 6.86 2.58
CA VAL A 158 6.05 7.41 1.97
C VAL A 158 6.85 6.32 1.26
N MET A 159 7.02 5.16 1.91
CA MET A 159 7.78 4.05 1.31
C MET A 159 7.08 3.46 0.10
N HIS A 160 5.76 3.44 0.07
CA HIS A 160 5.03 2.96 -1.10
C HIS A 160 5.04 3.97 -2.26
N TRP A 161 5.07 5.27 -1.98
CA TRP A 161 5.38 6.25 -3.02
C TRP A 161 6.78 6.01 -3.59
N PHE A 162 7.76 5.70 -2.74
CA PHE A 162 9.10 5.35 -3.18
C PHE A 162 9.14 4.07 -4.02
N ASP A 163 8.29 3.08 -3.72
CA ASP A 163 8.09 1.87 -4.53
C ASP A 163 7.60 2.23 -5.95
N PHE A 164 6.61 3.11 -6.09
CA PHE A 164 6.17 3.61 -7.39
C PHE A 164 7.28 4.36 -8.14
N TYR A 165 8.03 5.17 -7.44
CA TYR A 165 9.18 5.86 -8.03
C TYR A 165 10.20 4.86 -8.57
N TRP A 166 10.50 3.80 -7.81
CA TRP A 166 11.40 2.71 -8.21
C TRP A 166 10.87 1.90 -9.40
N ILE A 167 9.55 1.78 -9.56
CA ILE A 167 8.94 1.12 -10.72
C ILE A 167 9.05 1.98 -11.98
N VAL A 168 8.77 3.28 -11.89
CA VAL A 168 8.58 4.17 -13.04
C VAL A 168 9.87 4.86 -13.47
N ALA A 169 10.63 5.41 -12.53
CA ALA A 169 11.75 6.28 -12.87
C ALA A 169 12.89 5.61 -13.64
N PRO A 170 13.27 4.32 -13.42
CA PRO A 170 14.30 3.65 -14.20
C PRO A 170 13.99 3.50 -15.69
N VAL A 171 12.70 3.57 -16.06
CA VAL A 171 12.28 3.53 -17.47
C VAL A 171 12.47 4.89 -18.15
N LEU A 172 12.41 5.96 -17.38
CA LEU A 172 12.49 7.34 -17.88
C LEU A 172 13.90 7.93 -17.78
N HIS A 173 14.70 7.46 -16.84
CA HIS A 173 16.02 8.01 -16.53
C HIS A 173 17.05 6.90 -16.30
N GLU A 174 18.21 6.97 -16.99
CA GLU A 174 19.32 6.04 -16.77
C GLU A 174 19.91 6.17 -15.35
N HIS A 175 20.02 7.40 -14.86
CA HIS A 175 20.55 7.69 -13.52
C HIS A 175 19.44 8.09 -12.57
N VAL A 176 19.67 7.87 -11.28
CA VAL A 176 18.75 8.34 -10.22
C VAL A 176 18.70 9.87 -10.27
N ALA A 177 17.59 10.41 -10.72
CA ALA A 177 17.33 11.84 -10.82
C ALA A 177 15.93 12.14 -10.28
N MET A 178 15.87 12.75 -9.10
CA MET A 178 14.60 13.18 -8.52
C MET A 178 14.32 14.61 -8.99
N SER A 179 13.18 14.79 -9.65
CA SER A 179 12.70 16.09 -10.12
C SER A 179 11.69 16.68 -9.13
N ILE A 180 11.56 18.01 -9.13
CA ILE A 180 10.50 18.68 -8.38
C ILE A 180 9.09 18.21 -8.81
N TYR A 181 8.94 17.76 -10.05
CA TYR A 181 7.67 17.26 -10.59
C TYR A 181 7.25 15.94 -9.95
N ASP A 182 8.20 15.10 -9.51
CA ASP A 182 7.91 13.83 -8.84
C ASP A 182 7.22 14.07 -7.47
N VAL A 183 7.60 15.15 -6.81
CA VAL A 183 7.01 15.55 -5.52
C VAL A 183 5.72 16.33 -5.71
N THR A 184 5.72 17.32 -6.61
CA THR A 184 4.54 18.18 -6.82
C THR A 184 3.38 17.42 -7.46
N GLY A 185 3.65 16.44 -8.34
CA GLY A 185 2.64 15.56 -8.91
C GLY A 185 1.92 14.75 -7.83
N VAL A 186 2.67 14.16 -6.91
CA VAL A 186 2.10 13.41 -5.78
C VAL A 186 1.28 14.32 -4.86
N ILE A 187 1.80 15.50 -4.49
CA ILE A 187 1.07 16.45 -3.65
C ILE A 187 -0.22 16.89 -4.34
N GLY A 188 -0.19 17.17 -5.64
CA GLY A 188 -1.35 17.59 -6.42
C GLY A 188 -2.43 16.50 -6.45
N LEU A 189 -2.07 15.28 -6.85
CA LEU A 189 -3.00 14.14 -6.91
C LEU A 189 -3.56 13.79 -5.53
N PHE A 190 -2.70 13.74 -4.51
CA PHE A 190 -3.12 13.49 -3.13
C PHE A 190 -4.06 14.59 -2.62
N GLY A 191 -3.79 15.85 -2.96
CA GLY A 191 -4.64 16.99 -2.61
C GLY A 191 -6.03 16.87 -3.22
N VAL A 192 -6.13 16.61 -4.52
CA VAL A 192 -7.41 16.44 -5.23
C VAL A 192 -8.19 15.24 -4.67
N TYR A 193 -7.51 14.10 -4.49
CA TYR A 193 -8.14 12.90 -3.91
C TYR A 193 -8.64 13.17 -2.49
N SER A 194 -7.82 13.78 -1.65
CA SER A 194 -8.18 14.09 -0.26
C SER A 194 -9.35 15.07 -0.19
N ALA A 195 -9.39 16.09 -1.05
CA ALA A 195 -10.51 17.02 -1.12
C ALA A 195 -11.81 16.33 -1.54
N ALA A 196 -11.77 15.49 -2.57
CA ALA A 196 -12.93 14.71 -3.02
C ALA A 196 -13.39 13.72 -1.93
N PHE A 197 -12.45 13.04 -1.26
CA PHE A 197 -12.74 12.11 -0.17
C PHE A 197 -13.40 12.82 1.02
N MET A 198 -12.84 13.93 1.47
CA MET A 198 -13.39 14.71 2.60
C MET A 198 -14.77 15.29 2.27
N TYR A 199 -14.98 15.76 1.05
CA TYR A 199 -16.29 16.20 0.57
C TYR A 199 -17.32 15.08 0.64
N ARG A 200 -16.99 13.87 0.21
CA ARG A 200 -17.88 12.71 0.29
C ARG A 200 -18.12 12.29 1.73
N LEU A 201 -17.05 12.24 2.52
CA LEU A 201 -17.11 11.85 3.94
C LEU A 201 -18.05 12.78 4.76
N SER A 202 -18.04 14.08 4.47
CA SER A 202 -18.89 15.05 5.15
C SER A 202 -20.39 14.89 4.84
N ARG A 203 -20.72 14.21 3.76
CA ARG A 203 -22.12 14.03 3.29
C ARG A 203 -22.72 12.67 3.62
N HIS A 204 -21.97 11.77 4.20
CA HIS A 204 -22.41 10.42 4.52
C HIS A 204 -22.26 10.11 6.00
N ALA A 205 -23.12 9.23 6.53
CA ALA A 205 -22.98 8.73 7.89
C ALA A 205 -21.68 7.94 8.05
N LEU A 206 -20.89 8.27 9.07
CA LEU A 206 -19.61 7.61 9.34
C LEU A 206 -19.78 6.17 9.86
N VAL A 207 -20.95 5.85 10.38
CA VAL A 207 -21.25 4.55 10.98
C VAL A 207 -22.44 3.94 10.26
N PRO A 208 -22.41 2.66 9.88
CA PRO A 208 -23.52 1.98 9.21
C PRO A 208 -24.66 1.67 10.19
N GLN A 209 -25.51 2.66 10.48
CA GLN A 209 -26.58 2.58 11.48
C GLN A 209 -27.58 1.42 11.25
N ARG A 210 -27.67 0.92 10.02
CA ARG A 210 -28.57 -0.19 9.65
C ARG A 210 -27.88 -1.56 9.54
N ASP A 211 -26.60 -1.68 9.96
CA ASP A 211 -25.93 -2.98 9.97
C ASP A 211 -26.31 -3.75 11.25
N PRO A 212 -26.98 -4.93 11.15
CA PRO A 212 -27.35 -5.75 12.29
C PRO A 212 -26.14 -6.29 13.08
N ARG A 213 -24.93 -6.19 12.54
CA ARG A 213 -23.69 -6.60 13.22
C ARG A 213 -22.98 -5.46 13.94
N LEU A 214 -23.54 -4.24 13.92
CA LEU A 214 -22.91 -3.10 14.57
C LEU A 214 -22.61 -3.39 16.05
N HIS A 215 -23.56 -4.00 16.78
CA HIS A 215 -23.36 -4.39 18.18
C HIS A 215 -22.17 -5.33 18.38
N LYS A 216 -21.99 -6.31 17.48
CA LYS A 216 -20.83 -7.22 17.55
C LYS A 216 -19.50 -6.50 17.32
N SER A 217 -19.50 -5.50 16.44
CA SER A 217 -18.31 -4.67 16.22
C SER A 217 -18.00 -3.79 17.44
N LEU A 218 -19.01 -3.21 18.07
CA LEU A 218 -18.83 -2.36 19.26
C LEU A 218 -18.37 -3.14 20.50
N SER A 219 -18.81 -4.40 20.64
CA SER A 219 -18.41 -5.29 21.74
C SER A 219 -17.13 -6.08 21.44
N PHE A 220 -16.56 -5.92 20.26
CA PHE A 220 -15.38 -6.68 19.86
C PHE A 220 -14.17 -6.38 20.74
N THR A 221 -13.50 -7.47 21.17
CA THR A 221 -12.23 -7.45 21.90
C THR A 221 -11.29 -8.47 21.25
N ASN A 222 -10.02 -8.10 21.11
CA ASN A 222 -9.00 -8.94 20.52
C ASN A 222 -8.21 -9.60 21.66
N THR A 223 -8.50 -10.85 21.94
CA THR A 223 -7.80 -11.67 22.95
C THR A 223 -6.40 -12.06 22.52
#